data_60b7c113d89f4ac6a9b9e489a87ad19d
#
_entry.id   60b7c113d89f4ac6a9b9e489a87ad19d
#
_cell.length_a   1.000
_cell.length_b   1.000
_cell.length_c   1.000
_cell.angle_alpha   90.00
_cell.angle_beta   90.00
_cell.angle_gamma   90.00
#
_symmetry.space_group_name_H-M   'P 1'
#
loop_
_entity.id
_entity.type
_entity.pdbx_description
1 polymer ?
#
loop_
_entity_poly.entity_id
_entity_poly.type
_entity_poly.pdbx_seq_one_letter_code
_entity_poly.pdbx_strand_id
1 'polypeptide(L)'
;MRTIITFIMFVAAAYAAMAQNGTQDRKLSKKERKLMEARIDSALNAEAVQAINDTAFTIEADKVEFKRGYTAHVTASTNFVAVSGSNAIVQVAFNVPVSGFNGLGGITLEGIVTGYKVSSDKKGNTYVKLSVSGKGISAQLFISLWKDANKATVSIQPNFNSNKLTLSGML
;
A
#
# COMPACT_ATOMS: atom_id res chain seq x y z
N MET A 1 23.45 -39.33 6.77
CA MET A 1 23.99 -38.65 5.57
C MET A 1 23.50 -39.23 4.22
N ARG A 2 23.24 -40.54 4.12
CA ARG A 2 22.80 -41.15 2.84
C ARG A 2 21.38 -40.75 2.39
N THR A 3 20.48 -40.43 3.31
CA THR A 3 19.09 -40.05 3.01
C THR A 3 18.91 -38.60 2.50
N ILE A 4 19.81 -37.69 2.85
CA ILE A 4 19.79 -36.29 2.40
C ILE A 4 20.26 -36.17 0.94
N ILE A 5 21.21 -37.00 0.53
CA ILE A 5 21.76 -37.01 -0.83
C ILE A 5 20.72 -37.51 -1.84
N THR A 6 19.90 -38.51 -1.45
CA THR A 6 18.81 -39.02 -2.30
C THR A 6 17.67 -38.00 -2.51
N PHE A 7 17.40 -37.16 -1.51
CA PHE A 7 16.37 -36.12 -1.65
C PHE A 7 16.81 -34.99 -2.58
N ILE A 8 18.09 -34.60 -2.54
CA ILE A 8 18.65 -33.56 -3.43
C ILE A 8 18.68 -34.04 -4.89
N MET A 9 18.95 -35.33 -5.15
CA MET A 9 18.91 -35.87 -6.52
C MET A 9 17.49 -35.90 -7.08
N PHE A 10 16.44 -36.13 -6.27
CA PHE A 10 15.07 -36.14 -6.73
C PHE A 10 14.56 -34.72 -7.08
N VAL A 11 14.98 -33.71 -6.33
CA VAL A 11 14.64 -32.31 -6.62
C VAL A 11 15.34 -31.82 -7.89
N ALA A 12 16.61 -32.20 -8.10
CA ALA A 12 17.35 -31.85 -9.32
C ALA A 12 16.75 -32.50 -10.59
N ALA A 13 16.26 -33.74 -10.48
CA ALA A 13 15.59 -34.43 -11.60
C ALA A 13 14.23 -33.78 -11.96
N ALA A 14 13.50 -33.27 -10.98
CA ALA A 14 12.25 -32.52 -11.22
C ALA A 14 12.49 -31.17 -11.93
N TYR A 15 13.57 -30.48 -11.61
CA TYR A 15 13.98 -29.24 -12.30
C TYR A 15 14.43 -29.52 -13.74
N ALA A 16 15.13 -30.62 -14.01
CA ALA A 16 15.56 -30.98 -15.35
C ALA A 16 14.39 -31.38 -16.26
N ALA A 17 13.34 -32.02 -15.72
CA ALA A 17 12.14 -32.35 -16.46
C ALA A 17 11.28 -31.12 -16.83
N MET A 18 11.32 -30.06 -16.03
CA MET A 18 10.67 -28.78 -16.36
C MET A 18 11.45 -27.96 -17.40
N ALA A 19 12.77 -28.14 -17.52
CA ALA A 19 13.58 -27.43 -18.51
C ALA A 19 13.49 -27.99 -19.93
N GLN A 20 12.93 -29.19 -20.12
CA GLN A 20 12.78 -29.81 -21.46
C GLN A 20 11.43 -29.56 -22.14
N ASN A 21 10.45 -29.01 -21.43
CA ASN A 21 9.27 -28.46 -22.09
C ASN A 21 9.63 -27.09 -22.63
N GLY A 22 10.07 -27.06 -23.90
CA GLY A 22 10.33 -25.82 -24.63
C GLY A 22 9.19 -24.85 -24.38
N THR A 23 9.52 -23.68 -23.89
CA THR A 23 8.66 -22.52 -23.77
C THR A 23 8.07 -22.21 -25.16
N GLN A 24 7.00 -22.90 -25.55
CA GLN A 24 6.08 -22.31 -26.49
C GLN A 24 5.55 -21.05 -25.81
N ASP A 25 6.00 -19.91 -26.30
CA ASP A 25 5.43 -18.58 -26.01
C ASP A 25 3.97 -18.59 -26.50
N ARG A 26 3.11 -19.32 -25.79
CA ARG A 26 1.69 -19.32 -26.02
C ARG A 26 1.16 -17.98 -25.57
N LYS A 27 1.00 -17.05 -26.55
CA LYS A 27 0.34 -15.78 -26.28
C LYS A 27 -1.03 -16.10 -25.63
N LEU A 28 -1.16 -15.80 -24.35
CA LEU A 28 -2.39 -15.94 -23.60
C LEU A 28 -3.52 -15.21 -24.33
N SER A 29 -4.67 -15.84 -24.44
CA SER A 29 -5.85 -15.19 -25.00
C SER A 29 -6.24 -13.98 -24.11
N LYS A 30 -6.94 -13.01 -24.68
CA LYS A 30 -7.43 -11.84 -23.91
C LYS A 30 -8.24 -12.25 -22.67
N LYS A 31 -9.00 -13.35 -22.75
CA LYS A 31 -9.80 -13.90 -21.64
C LYS A 31 -8.89 -14.48 -20.54
N GLU A 32 -7.87 -15.26 -20.91
CA GLU A 32 -6.92 -15.84 -19.97
C GLU A 32 -6.12 -14.77 -19.24
N ARG A 33 -5.66 -13.75 -19.96
CA ARG A 33 -4.97 -12.60 -19.36
C ARG A 33 -5.84 -11.90 -18.32
N LYS A 34 -7.10 -11.59 -18.66
CA LYS A 34 -8.02 -10.94 -17.73
C LYS A 34 -8.31 -11.79 -16.49
N LEU A 35 -8.42 -13.11 -16.65
CA LEU A 35 -8.60 -14.02 -15.51
C LEU A 35 -7.35 -14.08 -14.62
N MET A 36 -6.17 -14.05 -15.22
CA MET A 36 -4.92 -14.04 -14.48
C MET A 36 -4.72 -12.73 -13.72
N GLU A 37 -4.98 -11.59 -14.36
CA GLU A 37 -4.95 -10.27 -13.73
C GLU A 37 -5.91 -10.22 -12.53
N ALA A 38 -7.16 -10.67 -12.68
CA ALA A 38 -8.14 -10.70 -11.60
C ALA A 38 -7.72 -11.61 -10.42
N ARG A 39 -7.01 -12.70 -10.69
CA ARG A 39 -6.47 -13.58 -9.63
C ARG A 39 -5.31 -12.92 -8.89
N ILE A 40 -4.42 -12.24 -9.62
CA ILE A 40 -3.31 -11.49 -9.04
C ILE A 40 -3.86 -10.36 -8.17
N ASP A 41 -4.79 -9.57 -8.68
CA ASP A 41 -5.40 -8.46 -7.95
C ASP A 41 -6.10 -8.94 -6.67
N SER A 42 -6.82 -10.08 -6.75
CA SER A 42 -7.47 -10.68 -5.56
C SER A 42 -6.44 -11.19 -4.54
N ALA A 43 -5.32 -11.77 -4.96
CA ALA A 43 -4.27 -12.21 -4.07
C ALA A 43 -3.57 -11.02 -3.38
N LEU A 44 -3.23 -9.97 -4.14
CA LEU A 44 -2.66 -8.74 -3.60
C LEU A 44 -3.61 -8.04 -2.61
N ASN A 45 -4.91 -8.04 -2.91
CA ASN A 45 -5.91 -7.50 -1.97
C ASN A 45 -5.95 -8.31 -0.67
N ALA A 46 -5.92 -9.64 -0.72
CA ALA A 46 -5.91 -10.48 0.47
C ALA A 46 -4.65 -10.22 1.33
N GLU A 47 -3.49 -10.10 0.71
CA GLU A 47 -2.24 -9.74 1.38
C GLU A 47 -2.32 -8.34 2.03
N ALA A 48 -2.86 -7.37 1.31
CA ALA A 48 -3.08 -6.02 1.82
C ALA A 48 -4.04 -5.98 3.02
N VAL A 49 -5.14 -6.75 2.99
CA VAL A 49 -6.07 -6.88 4.12
C VAL A 49 -5.38 -7.52 5.32
N GLN A 50 -4.56 -8.55 5.11
CA GLN A 50 -3.79 -9.17 6.18
C GLN A 50 -2.81 -8.18 6.80
N ALA A 51 -2.02 -7.45 6.00
CA ALA A 51 -1.08 -6.44 6.47
C ALA A 51 -1.77 -5.33 7.31
N ILE A 52 -2.99 -4.92 6.91
CA ILE A 52 -3.83 -4.01 7.70
C ILE A 52 -4.21 -4.63 9.05
N ASN A 53 -4.66 -5.88 9.08
CA ASN A 53 -5.03 -6.54 10.33
C ASN A 53 -3.83 -6.75 11.26
N ASP A 54 -2.66 -6.99 10.70
CA ASP A 54 -1.38 -7.16 11.42
C ASP A 54 -0.78 -5.81 11.85
N THR A 55 -1.39 -4.68 11.48
CA THR A 55 -0.87 -3.33 11.73
C THR A 55 0.55 -3.12 11.21
N ALA A 56 0.89 -3.74 10.08
CA ALA A 56 2.22 -3.74 9.50
C ALA A 56 2.11 -3.54 7.98
N PHE A 57 2.01 -2.28 7.53
CA PHE A 57 1.84 -1.98 6.10
C PHE A 57 2.43 -0.63 5.73
N THR A 58 2.70 -0.46 4.43
CA THR A 58 3.08 0.81 3.82
C THR A 58 2.20 1.08 2.60
N ILE A 59 1.58 2.26 2.56
CA ILE A 59 0.85 2.75 1.39
C ILE A 59 1.76 3.73 0.67
N GLU A 60 2.20 3.38 -0.52
CA GLU A 60 3.03 4.19 -1.40
C GLU A 60 2.13 4.99 -2.35
N ALA A 61 2.18 6.33 -2.26
CA ALA A 61 1.31 7.20 -3.02
C ALA A 61 1.95 7.67 -4.32
N ASP A 62 1.20 7.59 -5.40
CA ASP A 62 1.53 8.13 -6.72
C ASP A 62 0.77 9.43 -7.04
N LYS A 63 -0.25 9.75 -6.24
CA LYS A 63 -1.09 10.94 -6.39
C LYS A 63 -1.45 11.56 -5.05
N VAL A 64 -1.39 12.88 -5.00
CA VAL A 64 -1.92 13.72 -3.90
C VAL A 64 -3.06 14.57 -4.42
N GLU A 65 -4.14 14.64 -3.67
CA GLU A 65 -5.27 15.55 -3.89
C GLU A 65 -5.42 16.49 -2.69
N PHE A 66 -5.49 17.78 -2.98
CA PHE A 66 -5.64 18.86 -2.02
C PHE A 66 -7.09 19.21 -1.80
N LYS A 67 -7.40 19.87 -0.67
CA LYS A 67 -8.77 20.27 -0.25
C LYS A 67 -9.61 20.93 -1.34
N ARG A 68 -9.01 21.64 -2.30
CA ARG A 68 -9.72 22.35 -3.38
C ARG A 68 -9.81 21.55 -4.69
N GLY A 69 -9.52 20.24 -4.65
CA GLY A 69 -9.57 19.37 -5.82
C GLY A 69 -8.32 19.44 -6.71
N TYR A 70 -7.31 20.24 -6.34
CA TYR A 70 -6.02 20.20 -7.02
C TYR A 70 -5.36 18.84 -6.81
N THR A 71 -4.89 18.23 -7.89
CA THR A 71 -4.17 16.95 -7.86
C THR A 71 -2.76 17.13 -8.38
N ALA A 72 -1.82 16.39 -7.79
CA ALA A 72 -0.44 16.31 -8.26
C ALA A 72 0.00 14.84 -8.28
N HIS A 73 0.73 14.45 -9.33
CA HIS A 73 1.47 13.20 -9.34
C HIS A 73 2.72 13.38 -8.51
N VAL A 74 3.01 12.40 -7.67
CA VAL A 74 4.11 12.43 -6.71
C VAL A 74 4.92 11.12 -6.79
N THR A 75 6.11 11.15 -6.20
CA THR A 75 6.98 9.98 -6.15
C THR A 75 6.70 9.17 -4.89
N ALA A 76 6.47 7.89 -5.03
CA ALA A 76 6.13 6.97 -3.94
C ALA A 76 7.19 6.96 -2.82
N SER A 77 8.47 7.03 -3.14
CA SER A 77 9.56 7.04 -2.15
C SER A 77 9.55 8.24 -1.20
N THR A 78 8.86 9.33 -1.55
CA THR A 78 8.75 10.55 -0.74
C THR A 78 7.31 10.85 -0.31
N ASN A 79 6.35 10.01 -0.71
CA ASN A 79 4.95 10.16 -0.38
C ASN A 79 4.36 8.82 0.01
N PHE A 80 4.28 8.57 1.30
CA PHE A 80 3.83 7.30 1.84
C PHE A 80 3.22 7.44 3.23
N VAL A 81 2.47 6.43 3.62
CA VAL A 81 2.01 6.20 4.99
C VAL A 81 2.45 4.81 5.40
N ALA A 82 3.34 4.73 6.37
CA ALA A 82 3.79 3.48 6.96
C ALA A 82 3.23 3.32 8.37
N VAL A 83 2.71 2.14 8.67
CA VAL A 83 2.24 1.75 10.01
C VAL A 83 2.98 0.49 10.44
N SER A 84 3.53 0.50 11.65
CA SER A 84 4.22 -0.64 12.24
C SER A 84 3.87 -0.74 13.73
N GLY A 85 2.91 -1.61 14.04
CA GLY A 85 2.36 -1.77 15.39
C GLY A 85 1.79 -0.45 15.94
N SER A 86 2.39 0.06 17.00
CA SER A 86 1.99 1.31 17.66
C SER A 86 2.61 2.57 17.05
N ASN A 87 3.39 2.48 15.98
CA ASN A 87 4.07 3.61 15.36
C ASN A 87 3.57 3.83 13.93
N ALA A 88 3.57 5.08 13.49
CA ALA A 88 3.31 5.41 12.10
C ALA A 88 4.17 6.59 11.64
N ILE A 89 4.48 6.56 10.32
CA ILE A 89 5.14 7.64 9.61
C ILE A 89 4.21 8.05 8.47
N VAL A 90 3.89 9.34 8.42
CA VAL A 90 3.16 9.95 7.30
C VAL A 90 4.10 10.94 6.66
N GLN A 91 4.53 10.66 5.45
CA GLN A 91 5.38 11.55 4.68
C GLN A 91 4.68 11.98 3.41
N VAL A 92 4.58 13.29 3.21
CA VAL A 92 4.01 13.89 2.00
C VAL A 92 4.96 15.01 1.57
N ALA A 93 5.58 14.83 0.43
CA ALA A 93 6.47 15.80 -0.17
C ALA A 93 5.93 16.17 -1.56
N PHE A 94 5.62 17.43 -1.76
CA PHE A 94 5.13 17.92 -3.05
C PHE A 94 5.81 19.24 -3.41
N ASN A 95 6.12 19.37 -4.68
CA ASN A 95 6.65 20.62 -5.20
C ASN A 95 5.48 21.48 -5.67
N VAL A 96 5.04 22.42 -4.84
CA VAL A 96 4.02 23.39 -5.21
C VAL A 96 4.61 24.80 -5.25
N PRO A 97 4.15 25.67 -6.16
CA PRO A 97 4.63 27.04 -6.27
C PRO A 97 4.39 27.90 -5.00
N VAL A 98 3.52 27.43 -4.12
CA VAL A 98 3.22 28.06 -2.83
C VAL A 98 3.67 27.12 -1.72
N SER A 99 4.92 27.23 -1.32
CA SER A 99 5.45 26.56 -0.14
C SER A 99 4.87 27.16 1.14
N GLY A 100 4.52 26.29 2.10
CA GLY A 100 4.15 26.73 3.46
C GLY A 100 5.31 27.43 4.18
N PHE A 101 5.09 27.84 5.43
CA PHE A 101 6.00 28.66 6.26
C PHE A 101 7.47 28.19 6.35
N ASN A 102 7.77 26.96 5.97
CA ASN A 102 9.10 26.33 6.01
C ASN A 102 9.76 26.19 4.62
N GLY A 103 9.19 26.74 3.55
CA GLY A 103 9.81 26.69 2.22
C GLY A 103 9.88 25.29 1.59
N LEU A 104 9.52 24.24 2.34
CA LEU A 104 9.44 22.86 1.91
C LEU A 104 7.96 22.48 1.84
N GLY A 105 7.42 22.35 0.63
CA GLY A 105 6.05 21.88 0.43
C GLY A 105 5.93 20.43 0.88
N GLY A 106 5.64 20.17 2.16
CA GLY A 106 5.49 18.81 2.63
C GLY A 106 5.10 18.70 4.11
N ILE A 107 4.69 17.52 4.50
CA ILE A 107 4.39 17.14 5.89
C ILE A 107 5.16 15.86 6.18
N THR A 108 5.91 15.86 7.29
CA THR A 108 6.45 14.64 7.89
C THR A 108 5.88 14.54 9.29
N LEU A 109 5.11 13.51 9.55
CA LEU A 109 4.53 13.19 10.84
C LEU A 109 4.99 11.80 11.23
N GLU A 110 5.88 11.72 12.20
CA GLU A 110 6.25 10.47 12.86
C GLU A 110 5.65 10.49 14.27
N GLY A 111 4.95 9.41 14.65
CA GLY A 111 4.25 9.40 15.92
C GLY A 111 3.62 8.08 16.30
N ILE A 112 2.94 8.12 17.43
CA ILE A 112 2.25 6.97 18.01
C ILE A 112 0.83 6.86 17.43
N VAL A 113 0.46 5.65 17.07
CA VAL A 113 -0.88 5.29 16.58
C VAL A 113 -1.82 5.12 17.76
N THR A 114 -2.99 5.75 17.68
CA THR A 114 -4.08 5.60 18.63
C THR A 114 -5.41 5.42 17.90
N GLY A 115 -6.36 4.73 18.51
CA GLY A 115 -7.70 4.57 17.96
C GLY A 115 -7.76 3.78 16.67
N TYR A 116 -6.83 2.83 16.45
CA TYR A 116 -6.80 1.96 15.29
C TYR A 116 -8.06 1.11 15.23
N LYS A 117 -8.85 1.26 14.18
CA LYS A 117 -10.09 0.51 13.95
C LYS A 117 -10.19 0.09 12.50
N VAL A 118 -10.41 -1.21 12.30
CA VAL A 118 -10.66 -1.80 10.96
C VAL A 118 -12.14 -2.11 10.85
N SER A 119 -12.72 -1.87 9.69
CA SER A 119 -14.10 -2.24 9.36
C SER A 119 -14.19 -2.59 7.88
N SER A 120 -15.18 -3.39 7.50
CA SER A 120 -15.43 -3.73 6.10
C SER A 120 -16.88 -3.48 5.75
N ASP A 121 -17.14 -3.09 4.51
CA ASP A 121 -18.49 -2.91 4.00
C ASP A 121 -19.04 -4.21 3.37
N LYS A 122 -20.31 -4.19 3.01
CA LYS A 122 -20.99 -5.32 2.33
C LYS A 122 -20.44 -5.60 0.93
N LYS A 123 -19.69 -4.68 0.35
CA LYS A 123 -19.06 -4.81 -0.96
C LYS A 123 -17.67 -5.43 -0.86
N GLY A 124 -17.13 -5.60 0.36
CA GLY A 124 -15.81 -6.15 0.63
C GLY A 124 -14.67 -5.12 0.63
N ASN A 125 -14.98 -3.81 0.63
CA ASN A 125 -13.96 -2.79 0.83
C ASN A 125 -13.56 -2.75 2.31
N THR A 126 -12.29 -2.51 2.59
CA THR A 126 -11.75 -2.41 3.95
C THR A 126 -11.43 -0.96 4.28
N TYR A 127 -11.85 -0.53 5.45
CA TYR A 127 -11.66 0.84 5.95
C TYR A 127 -10.90 0.80 7.26
N VAL A 128 -9.91 1.68 7.38
CA VAL A 128 -9.15 1.86 8.62
C VAL A 128 -9.26 3.30 9.08
N LYS A 129 -9.55 3.49 10.36
CA LYS A 129 -9.48 4.78 11.03
C LYS A 129 -8.42 4.70 12.11
N LEU A 130 -7.53 5.69 12.14
CA LEU A 130 -6.51 5.84 13.17
C LEU A 130 -6.15 7.31 13.37
N SER A 131 -5.52 7.60 14.50
CA SER A 131 -4.90 8.89 14.78
C SER A 131 -3.41 8.68 15.00
N VAL A 132 -2.59 9.57 14.44
CA VAL A 132 -1.14 9.60 14.65
C VAL A 132 -0.79 10.85 15.44
N SER A 133 -0.10 10.69 16.56
CA SER A 133 0.33 11.78 17.43
C SER A 133 1.85 11.84 17.49
N GLY A 134 2.43 12.85 16.89
CA GLY A 134 3.87 13.14 16.90
C GLY A 134 4.21 14.37 17.72
N LYS A 135 5.47 14.80 17.66
CA LYS A 135 5.96 16.00 18.34
C LYS A 135 5.41 17.27 17.68
N GLY A 136 4.40 17.88 18.32
CA GLY A 136 3.81 19.16 17.87
C GLY A 136 2.81 19.05 16.72
N ILE A 137 2.67 17.89 16.12
CA ILE A 137 1.72 17.63 15.02
C ILE A 137 0.96 16.33 15.31
N SER A 138 -0.34 16.37 15.08
CA SER A 138 -1.18 15.17 15.07
C SER A 138 -2.15 15.20 13.91
N ALA A 139 -2.57 14.03 13.43
CA ALA A 139 -3.52 13.90 12.34
C ALA A 139 -4.44 12.69 12.51
N GLN A 140 -5.65 12.79 12.00
CA GLN A 140 -6.52 11.64 11.80
C GLN A 140 -6.36 11.12 10.37
N LEU A 141 -6.25 9.80 10.24
CA LEU A 141 -6.14 9.11 8.97
C LEU A 141 -7.36 8.22 8.76
N PHE A 142 -7.90 8.30 7.54
CA PHE A 142 -8.95 7.40 7.06
C PHE A 142 -8.44 6.71 5.81
N ILE A 143 -8.23 5.41 5.90
CA ILE A 143 -7.72 4.58 4.81
C ILE A 143 -8.87 3.80 4.23
N SER A 144 -8.96 3.74 2.90
CA SER A 144 -9.90 2.91 2.17
C SER A 144 -9.12 2.02 1.21
N LEU A 145 -9.17 0.71 1.44
CA LEU A 145 -8.65 -0.31 0.53
C LEU A 145 -9.79 -0.89 -0.27
N TRP A 146 -9.72 -0.79 -1.59
CA TRP A 146 -10.77 -1.25 -2.48
C TRP A 146 -10.69 -2.76 -2.70
N LYS A 147 -11.86 -3.39 -2.72
CA LYS A 147 -11.98 -4.82 -3.02
C LYS A 147 -11.31 -5.20 -4.34
N ASP A 148 -10.75 -6.40 -4.38
CA ASP A 148 -10.10 -6.99 -5.55
C ASP A 148 -8.99 -6.10 -6.16
N ALA A 149 -8.32 -5.30 -5.32
CA ALA A 149 -7.17 -4.50 -5.69
C ALA A 149 -6.32 -4.20 -4.44
N ASN A 150 -5.05 -3.89 -4.63
CA ASN A 150 -4.20 -3.33 -3.57
C ASN A 150 -4.14 -1.79 -3.60
N LYS A 151 -5.07 -1.16 -4.34
CA LYS A 151 -5.21 0.30 -4.39
C LYS A 151 -5.84 0.82 -3.12
N ALA A 152 -5.16 1.76 -2.49
CA ALA A 152 -5.61 2.41 -1.27
C ALA A 152 -5.71 3.93 -1.45
N THR A 153 -6.62 4.52 -0.68
CA THR A 153 -6.76 5.96 -0.57
C THR A 153 -6.65 6.34 0.89
N VAL A 154 -5.81 7.30 1.22
CA VAL A 154 -5.60 7.79 2.59
C VAL A 154 -6.01 9.25 2.67
N SER A 155 -7.04 9.55 3.43
CA SER A 155 -7.41 10.91 3.79
C SER A 155 -6.71 11.30 5.08
N ILE A 156 -5.87 12.32 5.04
CA ILE A 156 -5.10 12.86 6.15
C ILE A 156 -5.74 14.18 6.57
N GLN A 157 -6.16 14.26 7.82
CA GLN A 157 -6.75 15.47 8.42
C GLN A 157 -5.89 15.91 9.60
N PRO A 158 -5.00 16.90 9.41
CA PRO A 158 -4.21 17.48 10.50
C PRO A 158 -5.10 18.17 11.54
N ASN A 159 -4.74 18.07 12.82
CA ASN A 159 -5.51 18.69 13.90
C ASN A 159 -5.25 20.20 14.05
N PHE A 160 -4.17 20.72 13.47
CA PHE A 160 -3.75 22.12 13.62
C PHE A 160 -4.27 23.04 12.51
N ASN A 161 -4.78 22.48 11.41
CA ASN A 161 -5.38 23.26 10.32
C ASN A 161 -6.46 22.46 9.60
N SER A 162 -7.26 23.14 8.78
CA SER A 162 -8.35 22.53 8.02
C SER A 162 -7.93 21.98 6.63
N ASN A 163 -6.62 21.86 6.38
CA ASN A 163 -6.10 21.42 5.09
C ASN A 163 -6.06 19.90 5.03
N LYS A 164 -7.17 19.32 4.57
CA LYS A 164 -7.26 17.90 4.28
C LYS A 164 -6.44 17.58 3.03
N LEU A 165 -5.66 16.51 3.10
CA LEU A 165 -4.95 15.90 1.98
C LEU A 165 -5.49 14.49 1.74
N THR A 166 -5.50 14.08 0.48
CA THR A 166 -5.83 12.70 0.12
C THR A 166 -4.69 12.13 -0.72
N LEU A 167 -4.09 11.06 -0.25
CA LEU A 167 -3.12 10.26 -0.98
C LEU A 167 -3.83 9.11 -1.66
N SER A 168 -3.44 8.79 -2.88
CA SER A 168 -3.86 7.58 -3.59
C SER A 168 -2.63 6.84 -4.06
N GLY A 169 -2.63 5.52 -3.89
CA GLY A 169 -1.50 4.68 -4.21
C GLY A 169 -1.77 3.20 -3.99
N MET A 170 -0.73 2.43 -3.74
CA MET A 170 -0.79 0.99 -3.51
C MET A 170 -0.29 0.63 -2.11
N LEU A 171 -0.84 -0.45 -1.55
CA LEU A 171 -0.43 -1.04 -0.29
C LEU A 171 0.41 -2.28 -0.56
#